data_f4f9b71d9f3c3db7cc43b7114fb28989
#
_entry.id   f4f9b71d9f3c3db7cc43b7114fb28989
#
_cell.length_a   1.000
_cell.length_b   1.000
_cell.length_c   1.000
_cell.angle_alpha   90.00
_cell.angle_beta   90.00
_cell.angle_gamma   90.00
#
_symmetry.space_group_name_H-M   'P 1'
#
loop_
_entity.id
_entity.type
_entity.pdbx_description
1 polymer ?
#
loop_
_entity_poly.entity_id
_entity_poly.type
_entity_poly.pdbx_seq_one_letter_code
_entity_poly.pdbx_strand_id
1 'polypeptide(L)'
;MKKYSFLLFTLLFVNLLQAQLMNSNSYRNSNNPLYWQNRKPHAAYWQQDVHYNIAARIDEEAKKIDAIEDLEYFNNSPDTLQFVYFHLYQNAFINKSYLRALEKANYAQPPLGPNERVGKGIEINAISVDGANVNVELDNTILKVYL
;
A
#
# COMPACT_ATOMS: atom_id res chain seq x y z
N MET A 1 17.19 38.39 -43.65
CA MET A 1 16.95 37.96 -42.23
C MET A 1 15.63 37.19 -42.04
N LYS A 2 14.51 37.58 -42.60
CA LYS A 2 13.21 36.89 -42.40
C LYS A 2 13.15 35.43 -42.91
N LYS A 3 13.87 35.06 -43.95
CA LYS A 3 13.88 33.70 -44.51
C LYS A 3 14.56 32.66 -43.61
N TYR A 4 15.61 33.06 -42.90
CA TYR A 4 16.35 32.15 -42.00
C TYR A 4 15.65 31.95 -40.68
N SER A 5 14.85 32.92 -40.22
CA SER A 5 14.03 32.82 -39.02
C SER A 5 12.92 31.78 -39.17
N PHE A 6 12.33 31.66 -40.37
CA PHE A 6 11.31 30.67 -40.67
C PHE A 6 11.90 29.23 -40.71
N LEU A 7 13.10 29.09 -41.30
CA LEU A 7 13.79 27.81 -41.37
C LEU A 7 14.20 27.29 -39.97
N LEU A 8 14.65 28.18 -39.10
CA LEU A 8 15.02 27.87 -37.73
C LEU A 8 13.79 27.42 -36.92
N PHE A 9 12.65 28.10 -37.13
CA PHE A 9 11.40 27.77 -36.43
C PHE A 9 10.85 26.40 -36.86
N THR A 10 10.92 26.05 -38.16
CA THR A 10 10.52 24.75 -38.64
C THR A 10 11.43 23.62 -38.15
N LEU A 11 12.74 23.86 -38.04
CA LEU A 11 13.67 22.86 -37.48
C LEU A 11 13.42 22.60 -35.98
N LEU A 12 13.07 23.60 -35.21
CA LEU A 12 12.70 23.48 -33.81
C LEU A 12 11.39 22.68 -33.64
N PHE A 13 10.41 22.92 -34.52
CA PHE A 13 9.12 22.24 -34.48
C PHE A 13 9.23 20.73 -34.81
N VAL A 14 10.10 20.35 -35.75
CA VAL A 14 10.37 18.97 -36.10
C VAL A 14 11.01 18.21 -34.93
N ASN A 15 11.90 18.83 -34.16
CA ASN A 15 12.49 18.21 -32.98
C ASN A 15 11.48 18.02 -31.83
N LEU A 16 10.53 18.95 -31.67
CA LEU A 16 9.46 18.81 -30.68
C LEU A 16 8.49 17.68 -31.04
N LEU A 17 8.20 17.46 -32.35
CA LEU A 17 7.39 16.37 -32.83
C LEU A 17 8.07 15.01 -32.65
N GLN A 18 9.38 14.92 -32.82
CA GLN A 18 10.15 13.70 -32.59
C GLN A 18 10.17 13.32 -31.09
N ALA A 19 10.23 14.31 -30.19
CA ALA A 19 10.16 14.05 -28.74
C ALA A 19 8.82 13.48 -28.31
N GLN A 20 7.72 13.79 -29.00
CA GLN A 20 6.39 13.20 -28.73
C GLN A 20 6.21 11.82 -29.35
N LEU A 21 6.97 11.46 -30.38
CA LEU A 21 6.92 10.15 -31.03
C LEU A 21 7.80 9.08 -30.37
N MET A 22 8.62 9.45 -29.40
CA MET A 22 9.29 8.50 -28.52
C MET A 22 8.22 7.87 -27.60
N ASN A 23 7.56 6.86 -28.15
CA ASN A 23 6.54 6.12 -27.46
C ASN A 23 7.15 5.50 -26.19
N SER A 24 6.81 6.06 -25.05
CA SER A 24 7.27 5.64 -23.72
C SER A 24 6.94 4.17 -23.39
N ASN A 25 6.23 3.50 -24.28
CA ASN A 25 5.78 2.13 -24.12
C ASN A 25 6.71 1.05 -24.69
N SER A 26 7.84 1.41 -25.30
CA SER A 26 8.79 0.41 -25.80
C SER A 26 9.33 -0.50 -24.69
N TYR A 27 9.45 0.01 -23.48
CA TYR A 27 9.87 -0.76 -22.31
C TYR A 27 8.79 -1.76 -21.87
N ARG A 28 7.51 -1.36 -21.87
CA ARG A 28 6.36 -2.17 -21.43
C ARG A 28 5.80 -3.05 -22.57
N ASN A 29 6.67 -3.63 -23.36
CA ASN A 29 6.29 -4.51 -24.47
C ASN A 29 6.45 -5.96 -24.05
N SER A 30 5.50 -6.83 -24.44
CA SER A 30 5.54 -8.27 -24.17
C SER A 30 6.80 -8.97 -24.72
N ASN A 31 7.42 -8.39 -25.74
CA ASN A 31 8.64 -8.91 -26.36
C ASN A 31 9.94 -8.35 -25.75
N ASN A 32 9.85 -7.39 -24.81
CA ASN A 32 11.03 -6.83 -24.16
C ASN A 32 11.49 -7.73 -23.00
N PRO A 33 12.62 -8.44 -23.10
CA PRO A 33 13.09 -9.34 -22.05
C PRO A 33 13.53 -8.60 -20.77
N LEU A 34 13.75 -7.28 -20.87
CA LEU A 34 14.13 -6.44 -19.72
C LEU A 34 12.91 -5.91 -18.95
N TYR A 35 11.72 -6.01 -19.54
CA TYR A 35 10.51 -5.61 -18.84
C TYR A 35 10.24 -6.57 -17.67
N TRP A 36 10.09 -6.05 -16.50
CA TRP A 36 10.00 -6.84 -15.26
C TRP A 36 8.86 -7.88 -15.26
N GLN A 37 7.72 -7.61 -15.91
CA GLN A 37 6.60 -8.56 -16.04
C GLN A 37 6.90 -9.73 -16.98
N ASN A 38 7.89 -9.59 -17.88
CA ASN A 38 8.28 -10.66 -18.80
C ASN A 38 9.37 -11.55 -18.24
N ARG A 39 9.96 -11.19 -17.10
CA ARG A 39 11.00 -11.98 -16.46
C ARG A 39 10.36 -13.15 -15.71
N LYS A 40 10.83 -14.35 -16.00
CA LYS A 40 10.46 -15.50 -15.19
C LYS A 40 11.02 -15.31 -13.78
N PRO A 41 10.25 -15.63 -12.73
CA PRO A 41 10.78 -15.68 -11.38
C PRO A 41 12.01 -16.59 -11.28
N HIS A 42 12.88 -16.32 -10.32
CA HIS A 42 14.00 -17.21 -9.99
C HIS A 42 13.46 -18.60 -9.60
N ALA A 43 14.22 -19.67 -9.87
CA ALA A 43 13.77 -21.03 -9.59
C ALA A 43 13.41 -21.29 -8.10
N ALA A 44 14.02 -20.52 -7.19
CA ALA A 44 13.71 -20.54 -5.75
C ALA A 44 12.69 -19.48 -5.33
N TYR A 45 12.00 -18.84 -6.27
CA TYR A 45 10.95 -17.88 -5.94
C TYR A 45 9.74 -18.61 -5.37
N TRP A 46 9.22 -18.07 -4.30
CA TRP A 46 7.99 -18.50 -3.66
C TRP A 46 7.08 -17.29 -3.41
N GLN A 47 5.81 -17.53 -3.27
CA GLN A 47 4.81 -16.54 -2.90
C GLN A 47 3.91 -17.13 -1.84
N GLN A 48 3.61 -16.34 -0.82
CA GLN A 48 2.68 -16.74 0.23
C GLN A 48 1.25 -16.65 -0.29
N ASP A 49 0.40 -17.57 0.17
CA ASP A 49 -1.03 -17.53 -0.08
C ASP A 49 -1.77 -17.18 1.21
N VAL A 50 -2.84 -16.44 1.08
CA VAL A 50 -3.67 -16.01 2.20
C VAL A 50 -5.14 -16.12 1.83
N HIS A 51 -5.92 -16.73 2.71
CA HIS A 51 -7.37 -16.76 2.59
C HIS A 51 -8.02 -16.03 3.74
N TYR A 52 -8.93 -15.09 3.43
CA TYR A 52 -9.68 -14.31 4.42
C TYR A 52 -11.14 -14.70 4.42
N ASN A 53 -11.69 -14.93 5.61
CA ASN A 53 -13.11 -15.01 5.85
C ASN A 53 -13.51 -13.94 6.86
N ILE A 54 -14.26 -12.93 6.40
CA ILE A 54 -14.57 -11.74 7.19
C ILE A 54 -16.08 -11.62 7.37
N ALA A 55 -16.54 -11.61 8.62
CA ALA A 55 -17.90 -11.27 8.99
C ALA A 55 -17.90 -9.88 9.65
N ALA A 56 -18.56 -8.90 9.00
CA ALA A 56 -18.57 -7.53 9.46
C ALA A 56 -20.00 -7.01 9.65
N ARG A 57 -20.20 -6.17 10.67
CA ARG A 57 -21.43 -5.43 10.94
C ARG A 57 -21.11 -3.94 11.04
N ILE A 58 -21.90 -3.13 10.32
CA ILE A 58 -21.85 -1.67 10.38
C ILE A 58 -22.92 -1.19 11.37
N ASP A 59 -22.51 -0.36 12.31
CA ASP A 59 -23.38 0.36 13.23
C ASP A 59 -23.32 1.85 12.88
N GLU A 60 -24.36 2.34 12.21
CA GLU A 60 -24.43 3.72 11.73
C GLU A 60 -24.63 4.73 12.87
N GLU A 61 -25.33 4.33 13.93
CA GLU A 61 -25.56 5.20 15.10
C GLU A 61 -24.26 5.38 15.90
N ALA A 62 -23.57 4.27 16.18
CA ALA A 62 -22.30 4.28 16.87
C ALA A 62 -21.12 4.68 15.97
N LYS A 63 -21.34 4.76 14.65
CA LYS A 63 -20.30 5.07 13.63
C LYS A 63 -19.10 4.15 13.73
N LYS A 64 -19.35 2.87 13.86
CA LYS A 64 -18.33 1.83 13.97
C LYS A 64 -18.62 0.61 13.12
N ILE A 65 -17.58 -0.15 12.87
CA ILE A 65 -17.65 -1.48 12.25
C ILE A 65 -17.12 -2.48 13.27
N ASP A 66 -17.93 -3.48 13.61
CA ASP A 66 -17.49 -4.66 14.35
C ASP A 66 -17.26 -5.79 13.36
N ALA A 67 -16.13 -6.48 13.45
CA ALA A 67 -15.81 -7.58 12.54
C ALA A 67 -15.08 -8.72 13.26
N ILE A 68 -15.28 -9.90 12.71
CA ILE A 68 -14.48 -11.10 13.00
C ILE A 68 -13.80 -11.46 11.68
N GLU A 69 -12.49 -11.70 11.74
CA GLU A 69 -11.69 -12.12 10.61
C GLU A 69 -11.01 -13.44 10.95
N ASP A 70 -11.27 -14.46 10.12
CA ASP A 70 -10.52 -15.72 10.11
C ASP A 70 -9.55 -15.67 8.93
N LEU A 71 -8.28 -15.86 9.21
CA LEU A 71 -7.21 -15.78 8.23
C LEU A 71 -6.44 -17.10 8.21
N GLU A 72 -6.44 -17.75 7.04
CA GLU A 72 -5.54 -18.86 6.75
C GLU A 72 -4.32 -18.34 6.00
N TYR A 73 -3.15 -18.63 6.54
CA TYR A 73 -1.88 -18.22 5.95
C TYR A 73 -1.06 -19.44 5.55
N PHE A 74 -0.76 -19.55 4.26
CA PHE A 74 0.03 -20.65 3.70
C PHE A 74 1.48 -20.21 3.53
N ASN A 75 2.34 -20.75 4.37
CA ASN A 75 3.77 -20.49 4.27
C ASN A 75 4.42 -21.37 3.21
N ASN A 76 4.54 -20.83 2.00
CA ASN A 76 5.18 -21.49 0.87
C ASN A 76 6.70 -21.24 0.82
N SER A 77 7.26 -20.52 1.81
CA SER A 77 8.70 -20.31 1.91
C SER A 77 9.41 -21.51 2.51
N PRO A 78 10.72 -21.67 2.29
CA PRO A 78 11.51 -22.71 2.96
C PRO A 78 11.76 -22.41 4.44
N ASP A 79 11.45 -21.19 4.90
CA ASP A 79 11.73 -20.73 6.25
C ASP A 79 10.53 -20.90 7.18
N THR A 80 10.77 -21.19 8.45
CA THR A 80 9.74 -21.19 9.48
C THR A 80 9.44 -19.77 9.92
N LEU A 81 8.17 -19.37 9.89
CA LEU A 81 7.73 -18.09 10.40
C LEU A 81 7.53 -18.15 11.91
N GLN A 82 8.08 -17.19 12.62
CA GLN A 82 7.91 -17.03 14.07
C GLN A 82 6.92 -15.93 14.42
N PHE A 83 6.60 -15.06 13.46
CA PHE A 83 5.66 -13.96 13.58
C PHE A 83 5.17 -13.53 12.20
N VAL A 84 4.03 -12.85 12.19
CA VAL A 84 3.48 -12.18 11.02
C VAL A 84 3.15 -10.74 11.36
N TYR A 85 3.10 -9.88 10.33
CA TYR A 85 2.74 -8.48 10.49
C TYR A 85 1.42 -8.18 9.82
N PHE A 86 0.60 -7.37 10.49
CA PHE A 86 -0.63 -6.81 9.95
C PHE A 86 -0.54 -5.29 9.90
N HIS A 87 -1.11 -4.70 8.85
CA HIS A 87 -1.25 -3.26 8.74
C HIS A 87 -2.62 -2.79 9.21
N LEU A 88 -2.65 -2.08 10.31
CA LEU A 88 -3.85 -1.43 10.85
C LEU A 88 -3.91 0.00 10.33
N TYR A 89 -4.21 0.18 9.04
CA TYR A 89 -4.10 1.47 8.34
C TYR A 89 -4.90 2.60 9.02
N GLN A 90 -6.05 2.31 9.62
CA GLN A 90 -6.88 3.32 10.30
C GLN A 90 -6.18 3.93 11.51
N ASN A 91 -5.22 3.25 12.10
CA ASN A 91 -4.43 3.77 13.21
C ASN A 91 -3.52 4.94 12.81
N ALA A 92 -3.26 5.15 11.52
CA ALA A 92 -2.57 6.35 11.05
C ALA A 92 -3.35 7.64 11.39
N PHE A 93 -4.67 7.56 11.55
CA PHE A 93 -5.54 8.71 11.73
C PHE A 93 -5.92 8.99 13.19
N ILE A 94 -5.44 8.22 14.14
CA ILE A 94 -5.65 8.49 15.57
C ILE A 94 -4.77 9.64 16.06
N ASN A 95 -5.19 10.30 17.15
CA ASN A 95 -4.53 11.52 17.64
C ASN A 95 -3.05 11.38 18.03
N LYS A 96 -2.61 10.18 18.40
CA LYS A 96 -1.22 9.89 18.81
C LYS A 96 -0.40 9.20 17.73
N SER A 97 -0.89 9.15 16.49
CA SER A 97 -0.17 8.47 15.39
C SER A 97 1.07 9.26 14.95
N TYR A 98 2.00 8.55 14.31
CA TYR A 98 3.17 9.17 13.67
C TYR A 98 2.77 10.18 12.60
N LEU A 99 1.70 9.90 11.84
CA LEU A 99 1.17 10.82 10.85
C LEU A 99 0.75 12.15 11.52
N ARG A 100 0.04 12.10 12.64
CA ARG A 100 -0.36 13.32 13.38
C ARG A 100 0.83 14.11 13.89
N ALA A 101 1.84 13.43 14.39
CA ALA A 101 3.08 14.09 14.82
C ALA A 101 3.78 14.78 13.64
N LEU A 102 3.85 14.13 12.50
CA LEU A 102 4.45 14.68 11.28
C LEU A 102 3.67 15.89 10.74
N GLU A 103 2.35 15.79 10.66
CA GLU A 103 1.47 16.88 10.24
C GLU A 103 1.65 18.12 11.14
N LYS A 104 1.66 17.91 12.46
CA LYS A 104 1.88 18.98 13.41
C LYS A 104 3.25 19.64 13.25
N ALA A 105 4.29 18.85 13.02
CA ALA A 105 5.65 19.36 12.81
C ALA A 105 5.78 20.19 11.53
N ASN A 106 4.98 19.87 10.51
CA ASN A 106 4.98 20.57 9.23
C ASN A 106 3.87 21.60 9.07
N TYR A 107 3.17 21.95 10.17
CA TYR A 107 2.02 22.88 10.15
C TYR A 107 0.93 22.49 9.13
N ALA A 108 0.85 21.22 8.79
CA ALA A 108 -0.14 20.71 7.86
C ALA A 108 -1.53 20.62 8.52
N GLN A 109 -2.56 20.98 7.75
CA GLN A 109 -3.95 20.78 8.18
C GLN A 109 -4.41 19.40 7.68
N PRO A 110 -4.81 18.50 8.58
CA PRO A 110 -5.29 17.19 8.17
C PRO A 110 -6.60 17.32 7.38
N PRO A 111 -6.73 16.65 6.24
CA PRO A 111 -7.95 16.66 5.43
C PRO A 111 -9.06 15.80 6.01
N LEU A 112 -9.11 15.66 7.33
CA LEU A 112 -10.05 14.78 8.01
C LEU A 112 -11.32 15.50 8.40
N GLY A 113 -12.43 14.80 8.27
CA GLY A 113 -13.71 15.21 8.81
C GLY A 113 -13.74 15.16 10.35
N PRO A 114 -14.82 15.67 10.96
CA PRO A 114 -14.92 15.71 12.43
C PRO A 114 -14.92 14.32 13.07
N ASN A 115 -15.40 13.29 12.37
CA ASN A 115 -15.45 11.92 12.89
C ASN A 115 -14.08 11.26 12.94
N GLU A 116 -13.26 11.43 11.89
CA GLU A 116 -11.90 10.90 11.84
C GLU A 116 -10.99 11.58 12.86
N ARG A 117 -11.24 12.85 13.19
CA ARG A 117 -10.45 13.60 14.19
C ARG A 117 -10.54 13.01 15.59
N VAL A 118 -11.66 12.37 15.91
CA VAL A 118 -11.89 11.70 17.20
C VAL A 118 -11.79 10.20 17.10
N GLY A 119 -11.48 9.68 15.90
CA GLY A 119 -11.38 8.26 15.62
C GLY A 119 -10.40 7.55 16.52
N LYS A 120 -10.77 6.37 16.96
CA LYS A 120 -9.95 5.51 17.84
C LYS A 120 -9.07 4.54 17.05
N GLY A 121 -9.22 4.49 15.72
CA GLY A 121 -8.55 3.54 14.87
C GLY A 121 -9.19 2.15 14.95
N ILE A 122 -8.35 1.12 14.83
CA ILE A 122 -8.75 -0.27 14.99
C ILE A 122 -8.44 -0.69 16.43
N GLU A 123 -9.46 -1.16 17.12
CA GLU A 123 -9.38 -1.73 18.46
C GLU A 123 -9.49 -3.25 18.34
N ILE A 124 -8.47 -3.96 18.79
CA ILE A 124 -8.42 -5.43 18.69
C ILE A 124 -8.81 -6.01 20.03
N ASN A 125 -9.91 -6.75 20.06
CA ASN A 125 -10.44 -7.34 21.28
C ASN A 125 -9.79 -8.68 21.61
N ALA A 126 -9.47 -9.47 20.60
CA ALA A 126 -8.83 -10.77 20.77
C ALA A 126 -8.06 -11.19 19.52
N ILE A 127 -6.97 -11.91 19.69
CA ILE A 127 -6.26 -12.61 18.63
C ILE A 127 -5.88 -13.99 19.14
N SER A 128 -6.13 -14.99 18.31
CA SER A 128 -5.68 -16.35 18.55
C SER A 128 -5.10 -16.96 17.27
N VAL A 129 -4.17 -17.89 17.44
CA VAL A 129 -3.61 -18.70 16.35
C VAL A 129 -3.85 -20.16 16.73
N ASP A 130 -4.50 -20.92 15.85
CA ASP A 130 -4.91 -22.31 16.08
C ASP A 130 -5.69 -22.50 17.39
N GLY A 131 -6.53 -21.52 17.74
CA GLY A 131 -7.35 -21.51 18.95
C GLY A 131 -6.60 -21.12 20.24
N ALA A 132 -5.30 -20.87 20.20
CA ALA A 132 -4.52 -20.41 21.36
C ALA A 132 -4.30 -18.90 21.33
N ASN A 133 -4.40 -18.25 22.50
CA ASN A 133 -4.05 -16.84 22.62
C ASN A 133 -2.56 -16.64 22.36
N VAL A 134 -2.21 -15.61 21.63
CA VAL A 134 -0.82 -15.30 21.25
C VAL A 134 -0.39 -13.92 21.72
N ASN A 135 0.92 -13.74 21.82
CA ASN A 135 1.50 -12.45 22.12
C ASN A 135 1.46 -11.54 20.89
N VAL A 136 1.22 -10.26 21.12
CA VAL A 136 1.19 -9.24 20.09
C VAL A 136 1.94 -8.00 20.51
N GLU A 137 2.49 -7.29 19.54
CA GLU A 137 3.08 -5.96 19.71
C GLU A 137 2.44 -5.02 18.72
N LEU A 138 1.98 -3.86 19.19
CA LEU A 138 1.40 -2.84 18.33
C LEU A 138 2.25 -1.58 18.35
N ASP A 139 2.77 -1.22 17.19
CA ASP A 139 3.44 0.05 16.96
C ASP A 139 2.70 0.84 15.86
N ASN A 140 1.92 1.82 16.30
CA ASN A 140 1.14 2.70 15.43
C ASN A 140 0.21 1.90 14.49
N THR A 141 0.60 1.72 13.21
CA THR A 141 -0.15 0.97 12.21
C THR A 141 0.35 -0.46 12.01
N ILE A 142 1.39 -0.87 12.70
CA ILE A 142 1.99 -2.19 12.55
C ILE A 142 1.64 -3.04 13.75
N LEU A 143 0.92 -4.12 13.52
CA LEU A 143 0.66 -5.15 14.50
C LEU A 143 1.54 -6.36 14.19
N LYS A 144 2.37 -6.75 15.12
CA LYS A 144 3.17 -7.97 15.07
C LYS A 144 2.48 -9.04 15.90
N VAL A 145 2.23 -10.20 15.30
CA VAL A 145 1.61 -11.35 15.95
C VAL A 145 2.65 -12.46 16.00
N TYR A 146 2.95 -12.97 17.18
CA TYR A 146 3.84 -14.11 17.38
C TYR A 146 3.08 -15.42 17.16
N LEU A 147 3.71 -16.36 16.40
CA LEU A 147 3.14 -17.67 16.04
C LEU A 147 3.62 -18.77 17.00
#